data_04732b8616a0b4fc697b33eadf0466f4
#
_entry.id   04732b8616a0b4fc697b33eadf0466f4
#
_cell.length_a   1.000
_cell.length_b   1.000
_cell.length_c   1.000
_cell.angle_alpha   90.00
_cell.angle_beta   90.00
_cell.angle_gamma   90.00
#
_symmetry.space_group_name_H-M   'P 1'
#
loop_
_entity.id
_entity.type
_entity.pdbx_description
1 polymer ?
#
loop_
_entity_poly.entity_id
_entity_poly.type
_entity_poly.pdbx_seq_one_letter_code
_entity_poly.pdbx_strand_id
1 'polypeptide(L)'
;FSLNSFAQITSSQIDEVVAKTLTTFDVPGIAVAVVKDGKVIHSKGYGVKSIITKEKVNENTLFGIASNSKAFTSASLAILVDEGKINWDDKVVKYLPNFKMYNDYVTAEFTIRDLLTHRSGLGLGAGDLMIWPDGSDFKAKDIIENIQYLKPVSGFRTKYDYDNLLYIIAGEVVHRVSGQTWNEFVETRFFSPLG
;
A
#
# COMPACT_ATOMS: atom_id res chain seq x y z
N PHE A 1 43.32 9.51 -17.51
CA PHE A 1 42.10 10.31 -17.57
C PHE A 1 40.91 9.38 -17.50
N SER A 2 40.27 9.27 -16.33
CA SER A 2 39.00 8.54 -16.18
C SER A 2 37.87 9.50 -16.57
N LEU A 3 37.28 9.31 -17.73
CA LEU A 3 36.02 9.96 -18.10
C LEU A 3 34.88 9.26 -17.32
N ASN A 4 34.49 9.83 -16.20
CA ASN A 4 33.24 9.46 -15.57
C ASN A 4 32.09 10.01 -16.43
N SER A 5 31.69 9.26 -17.44
CA SER A 5 30.45 9.54 -18.18
C SER A 5 29.26 9.11 -17.32
N PHE A 6 28.74 10.01 -16.52
CA PHE A 6 27.42 9.84 -15.94
C PHE A 6 26.40 10.05 -17.07
N ALA A 7 25.99 8.96 -17.71
CA ALA A 7 24.88 9.00 -18.65
C ALA A 7 23.62 9.40 -17.90
N GLN A 8 23.28 10.69 -17.94
CA GLN A 8 22.05 11.20 -17.37
C GLN A 8 20.93 11.02 -18.39
N ILE A 9 19.89 10.25 -18.02
CA ILE A 9 18.70 10.12 -18.85
C ILE A 9 18.07 11.49 -19.08
N THR A 10 17.77 11.81 -20.33
CA THR A 10 17.12 13.05 -20.72
C THR A 10 15.60 12.89 -20.74
N SER A 11 14.86 14.01 -20.64
CA SER A 11 13.39 14.00 -20.76
C SER A 11 12.95 13.39 -22.10
N SER A 12 13.67 13.63 -23.21
CA SER A 12 13.36 13.03 -24.51
C SER A 12 13.51 11.50 -24.50
N GLN A 13 14.55 10.98 -23.86
CA GLN A 13 14.74 9.53 -23.73
C GLN A 13 13.64 8.90 -22.87
N ILE A 14 13.13 9.62 -21.85
CA ILE A 14 11.98 9.17 -21.07
C ILE A 14 10.73 9.15 -21.97
N ASP A 15 10.49 10.19 -22.78
CA ASP A 15 9.37 10.24 -23.73
C ASP A 15 9.39 9.02 -24.67
N GLU A 16 10.54 8.64 -25.21
CA GLU A 16 10.72 7.48 -26.10
C GLU A 16 10.39 6.16 -25.38
N VAL A 17 10.90 5.97 -24.16
CA VAL A 17 10.63 4.78 -23.35
C VAL A 17 9.12 4.66 -23.04
N VAL A 18 8.47 5.76 -22.66
CA VAL A 18 7.05 5.78 -22.35
C VAL A 18 6.22 5.49 -23.59
N ALA A 19 6.54 6.07 -24.76
CA ALA A 19 5.85 5.80 -26.03
C ALA A 19 5.94 4.30 -26.39
N LYS A 20 7.12 3.70 -26.23
CA LYS A 20 7.31 2.26 -26.44
C LYS A 20 6.51 1.43 -25.43
N THR A 21 6.48 1.84 -24.17
CA THR A 21 5.71 1.15 -23.11
C THR A 21 4.22 1.14 -23.42
N LEU A 22 3.63 2.29 -23.78
CA LEU A 22 2.21 2.38 -24.14
C LEU A 22 1.87 1.40 -25.27
N THR A 23 2.71 1.33 -26.31
CA THR A 23 2.48 0.44 -27.45
C THR A 23 2.71 -1.04 -27.12
N THR A 24 3.79 -1.34 -26.37
CA THR A 24 4.18 -2.74 -26.08
C THR A 24 3.18 -3.43 -25.16
N PHE A 25 2.65 -2.69 -24.18
CA PHE A 25 1.75 -3.24 -23.16
C PHE A 25 0.27 -2.87 -23.38
N ASP A 26 -0.05 -2.23 -24.51
CA ASP A 26 -1.40 -1.76 -24.85
C ASP A 26 -2.03 -0.94 -23.70
N VAL A 27 -1.26 -0.04 -23.11
CA VAL A 27 -1.71 0.82 -21.99
C VAL A 27 -2.33 2.09 -22.56
N PRO A 28 -3.58 2.42 -22.23
CA PRO A 28 -4.26 3.58 -22.82
C PRO A 28 -3.69 4.92 -22.35
N GLY A 29 -3.16 4.99 -21.13
CA GLY A 29 -2.60 6.21 -20.58
C GLY A 29 -1.70 5.97 -19.37
N ILE A 30 -0.71 6.85 -19.20
CA ILE A 30 0.27 6.80 -18.11
C ILE A 30 0.70 8.21 -17.73
N ALA A 31 1.00 8.45 -16.45
CA ALA A 31 1.70 9.64 -15.98
C ALA A 31 3.06 9.22 -15.42
N VAL A 32 4.10 9.97 -15.77
CA VAL A 32 5.48 9.68 -15.35
C VAL A 32 6.11 10.93 -14.76
N ALA A 33 6.68 10.79 -13.56
CA ALA A 33 7.54 11.79 -12.95
C ALA A 33 8.89 11.15 -12.59
N VAL A 34 9.96 11.89 -12.82
CA VAL A 34 11.32 11.49 -12.43
C VAL A 34 11.94 12.60 -11.60
N VAL A 35 12.36 12.25 -10.40
CA VAL A 35 13.06 13.14 -9.48
C VAL A 35 14.51 12.66 -9.36
N LYS A 36 15.46 13.58 -9.52
CA LYS A 36 16.89 13.33 -9.36
C LYS A 36 17.51 14.45 -8.54
N ASP A 37 18.28 14.10 -7.54
CA ASP A 37 18.97 15.05 -6.65
C ASP A 37 18.02 16.14 -6.10
N GLY A 38 16.80 15.74 -5.70
CA GLY A 38 15.76 16.62 -5.18
C GLY A 38 15.08 17.52 -6.23
N LYS A 39 15.34 17.31 -7.54
CA LYS A 39 14.76 18.11 -8.62
C LYS A 39 13.90 17.25 -9.54
N VAL A 40 12.70 17.73 -9.87
CA VAL A 40 11.87 17.13 -10.91
C VAL A 40 12.52 17.38 -12.27
N ILE A 41 13.04 16.34 -12.92
CA ILE A 41 13.65 16.42 -14.25
C ILE A 41 12.69 16.01 -15.36
N HIS A 42 11.56 15.40 -15.00
CA HIS A 42 10.51 15.02 -15.92
C HIS A 42 9.18 14.91 -15.16
N SER A 43 8.08 15.44 -15.74
CA SER A 43 6.73 15.27 -15.22
C SER A 43 5.75 15.46 -16.39
N LYS A 44 5.15 14.37 -16.88
CA LYS A 44 4.25 14.38 -18.03
C LYS A 44 3.19 13.28 -17.96
N GLY A 45 2.02 13.57 -18.55
CA GLY A 45 1.01 12.58 -18.90
C GLY A 45 1.06 12.20 -20.37
N TYR A 46 0.69 10.94 -20.66
CA TYR A 46 0.69 10.37 -22.01
C TYR A 46 -0.57 9.57 -22.24
N GLY A 47 -1.03 9.49 -23.49
CA GLY A 47 -2.21 8.75 -23.86
C GLY A 47 -3.51 9.37 -23.36
N VAL A 48 -4.47 8.53 -22.98
CA VAL A 48 -5.83 8.95 -22.63
C VAL A 48 -6.31 8.35 -21.31
N LYS A 49 -7.13 9.12 -20.56
CA LYS A 49 -7.81 8.66 -19.34
C LYS A 49 -8.94 7.65 -19.67
N SER A 50 -9.53 7.80 -20.86
CA SER A 50 -10.65 6.99 -21.32
C SER A 50 -10.51 6.70 -22.81
N ILE A 51 -10.62 5.44 -23.15
CA ILE A 51 -10.62 4.99 -24.56
C ILE A 51 -11.90 5.40 -25.30
N ILE A 52 -12.96 5.77 -24.57
CA ILE A 52 -14.23 6.24 -25.11
C ILE A 52 -14.18 7.75 -25.39
N THR A 53 -13.92 8.55 -24.35
CA THR A 53 -13.96 10.02 -24.44
C THR A 53 -12.70 10.61 -25.06
N LYS A 54 -11.60 9.86 -25.12
CA LYS A 54 -10.28 10.31 -25.61
C LYS A 54 -9.69 11.48 -24.82
N GLU A 55 -10.18 11.74 -23.60
CA GLU A 55 -9.64 12.74 -22.72
C GLU A 55 -8.17 12.43 -22.40
N LYS A 56 -7.30 13.42 -22.52
CA LYS A 56 -5.85 13.22 -22.37
C LYS A 56 -5.43 13.10 -20.90
N VAL A 57 -4.45 12.23 -20.65
CA VAL A 57 -3.70 12.21 -19.42
C VAL A 57 -2.74 13.40 -19.38
N ASN A 58 -2.63 14.05 -18.24
CA ASN A 58 -1.64 15.08 -17.96
C ASN A 58 -0.99 14.83 -16.60
N GLU A 59 -0.08 15.68 -16.16
CA GLU A 59 0.66 15.58 -14.91
C GLU A 59 -0.23 15.64 -13.65
N ASN A 60 -1.44 16.18 -13.76
CA ASN A 60 -2.41 16.29 -12.66
C ASN A 60 -3.47 15.19 -12.69
N THR A 61 -3.36 14.23 -13.59
CA THR A 61 -4.31 13.12 -13.66
C THR A 61 -4.14 12.17 -12.49
N LEU A 62 -5.21 11.94 -11.75
CA LEU A 62 -5.20 11.00 -10.64
C LEU A 62 -5.30 9.56 -11.12
N PHE A 63 -4.49 8.70 -10.55
CA PHE A 63 -4.50 7.26 -10.77
C PHE A 63 -4.71 6.53 -9.45
N GLY A 64 -5.50 5.45 -9.48
CA GLY A 64 -5.54 4.51 -8.36
C GLY A 64 -4.18 3.84 -8.19
N ILE A 65 -3.59 3.94 -7.01
CA ILE A 65 -2.24 3.45 -6.73
C ILE A 65 -2.21 2.03 -6.14
N ALA A 66 -3.38 1.43 -5.93
CA ALA A 66 -3.55 0.07 -5.43
C ALA A 66 -2.61 -0.22 -4.23
N SER A 67 -1.83 -1.28 -4.28
CA SER A 67 -0.97 -1.71 -3.18
C SER A 67 0.20 -0.79 -2.85
N ASN A 68 0.47 0.27 -3.62
CA ASN A 68 1.37 1.33 -3.18
C ASN A 68 0.86 2.02 -1.90
N SER A 69 -0.45 1.96 -1.63
CA SER A 69 -1.08 2.42 -0.38
C SER A 69 -0.50 1.74 0.86
N LYS A 70 0.03 0.52 0.73
CA LYS A 70 0.68 -0.21 1.83
C LYS A 70 1.92 0.51 2.38
N ALA A 71 2.64 1.24 1.53
CA ALA A 71 3.76 2.06 1.97
C ALA A 71 3.32 3.15 2.95
N PHE A 72 2.18 3.81 2.67
CA PHE A 72 1.60 4.81 3.59
C PHE A 72 1.12 4.20 4.90
N THR A 73 0.53 3.00 4.86
CA THR A 73 0.13 2.27 6.08
C THR A 73 1.35 1.92 6.95
N SER A 74 2.41 1.38 6.33
CA SER A 74 3.65 1.05 7.04
C SER A 74 4.33 2.30 7.61
N ALA A 75 4.38 3.39 6.83
CA ALA A 75 4.94 4.66 7.28
C ALA A 75 4.11 5.30 8.41
N SER A 76 2.77 5.17 8.38
CA SER A 76 1.89 5.64 9.46
C SER A 76 2.20 4.93 10.78
N LEU A 77 2.35 3.60 10.75
CA LEU A 77 2.75 2.84 11.94
C LEU A 77 4.17 3.21 12.40
N ALA A 78 5.11 3.43 11.45
CA ALA A 78 6.47 3.88 11.78
C ALA A 78 6.48 5.22 12.51
N ILE A 79 5.66 6.19 12.07
CA ILE A 79 5.49 7.48 12.76
C ILE A 79 5.00 7.24 14.21
N LEU A 80 4.02 6.36 14.41
CA LEU A 80 3.50 6.06 15.74
C LEU A 80 4.54 5.35 16.62
N VAL A 81 5.43 4.55 16.03
CA VAL A 81 6.59 3.98 16.74
C VAL A 81 7.59 5.06 17.14
N ASP A 82 7.94 5.95 16.22
CA ASP A 82 8.89 7.05 16.49
C ASP A 82 8.34 8.02 17.56
N GLU A 83 7.02 8.18 17.61
CA GLU A 83 6.34 8.95 18.66
C GLU A 83 6.22 8.19 20.01
N GLY A 84 6.69 6.96 20.08
CA GLY A 84 6.63 6.13 21.29
C GLY A 84 5.23 5.66 21.68
N LYS A 85 4.26 5.74 20.77
CA LYS A 85 2.86 5.34 21.00
C LYS A 85 2.64 3.84 20.89
N ILE A 86 3.41 3.17 20.05
CA ILE A 86 3.41 1.73 19.85
C ILE A 86 4.84 1.21 19.70
N ASN A 87 5.01 -0.12 19.79
CA ASN A 87 6.25 -0.80 19.39
C ASN A 87 5.93 -1.82 18.28
N TRP A 88 6.91 -2.09 17.40
CA TRP A 88 6.74 -3.07 16.33
C TRP A 88 6.35 -4.46 16.83
N ASP A 89 6.81 -4.85 18.00
CA ASP A 89 6.60 -6.17 18.60
C ASP A 89 5.45 -6.20 19.63
N ASP A 90 4.71 -5.09 19.78
CA ASP A 90 3.47 -5.07 20.54
C ASP A 90 2.44 -6.01 19.91
N LYS A 91 1.68 -6.71 20.75
CA LYS A 91 0.62 -7.61 20.30
C LYS A 91 -0.56 -6.82 19.74
N VAL A 92 -1.09 -7.26 18.61
CA VAL A 92 -2.24 -6.60 17.95
C VAL A 92 -3.45 -6.54 18.89
N VAL A 93 -3.69 -7.57 19.68
CA VAL A 93 -4.80 -7.63 20.65
C VAL A 93 -4.75 -6.54 21.71
N LYS A 94 -3.59 -5.91 21.95
CA LYS A 94 -3.46 -4.74 22.83
C LYS A 94 -4.25 -3.54 22.33
N TYR A 95 -4.32 -3.36 21.02
CA TYR A 95 -4.99 -2.24 20.35
C TYR A 95 -6.34 -2.62 19.77
N LEU A 96 -6.49 -3.86 19.36
CA LEU A 96 -7.70 -4.44 18.79
C LEU A 96 -8.12 -5.68 19.59
N PRO A 97 -8.81 -5.52 20.74
CA PRO A 97 -9.13 -6.66 21.64
C PRO A 97 -10.00 -7.75 20.98
N ASN A 98 -10.75 -7.39 19.94
CA ASN A 98 -11.58 -8.35 19.19
C ASN A 98 -10.84 -9.06 18.05
N PHE A 99 -9.59 -8.69 17.78
CA PHE A 99 -8.76 -9.36 16.77
C PHE A 99 -8.52 -10.80 17.15
N LYS A 100 -8.83 -11.71 16.21
CA LYS A 100 -8.57 -13.15 16.34
C LYS A 100 -8.06 -13.69 15.02
N MET A 101 -7.03 -14.53 15.10
CA MET A 101 -6.56 -15.36 14.01
C MET A 101 -7.15 -16.77 14.13
N TYR A 102 -6.85 -17.62 13.18
CA TYR A 102 -7.38 -18.98 13.03
C TYR A 102 -7.11 -19.93 14.23
N ASN A 103 -6.31 -19.52 15.20
CA ASN A 103 -6.17 -20.21 16.49
C ASN A 103 -5.66 -19.27 17.59
N ASP A 104 -5.80 -19.69 18.84
CA ASP A 104 -5.49 -18.86 20.02
C ASP A 104 -4.00 -18.53 20.13
N TYR A 105 -3.10 -19.46 19.78
CA TYR A 105 -1.66 -19.23 19.83
C TYR A 105 -1.26 -18.09 18.86
N VAL A 106 -1.69 -18.17 17.60
CA VAL A 106 -1.39 -17.15 16.61
C VAL A 106 -2.01 -15.81 17.02
N THR A 107 -3.24 -15.83 17.53
CA THR A 107 -3.91 -14.63 18.05
C THR A 107 -3.09 -13.93 19.13
N ALA A 108 -2.62 -14.68 20.12
CA ALA A 108 -1.84 -14.15 21.25
C ALA A 108 -0.44 -13.66 20.83
N GLU A 109 0.15 -14.31 19.83
CA GLU A 109 1.51 -14.02 19.38
C GLU A 109 1.61 -12.99 18.24
N PHE A 110 0.48 -12.63 17.60
CA PHE A 110 0.47 -11.72 16.45
C PHE A 110 0.86 -10.30 16.84
N THR A 111 1.89 -9.77 16.19
CA THR A 111 2.44 -8.43 16.47
C THR A 111 2.09 -7.42 15.38
N ILE A 112 2.30 -6.13 15.65
CA ILE A 112 2.19 -5.05 14.65
C ILE A 112 3.08 -5.35 13.44
N ARG A 113 4.30 -5.85 13.65
CA ARG A 113 5.22 -6.28 12.60
C ARG A 113 4.63 -7.37 11.71
N ASP A 114 3.93 -8.35 12.29
CA ASP A 114 3.33 -9.46 11.54
C ASP A 114 2.23 -8.99 10.57
N LEU A 115 1.50 -7.90 10.90
CA LEU A 115 0.52 -7.31 9.98
C LEU A 115 1.14 -6.87 8.64
N LEU A 116 2.42 -6.52 8.64
CA LEU A 116 3.10 -5.92 7.48
C LEU A 116 3.98 -6.89 6.68
N THR A 117 4.26 -8.08 7.23
CA THR A 117 5.31 -8.95 6.68
C THR A 117 4.79 -10.09 5.81
N HIS A 118 3.48 -10.24 5.64
CA HIS A 118 2.86 -11.29 4.83
C HIS A 118 3.28 -12.72 5.24
N ARG A 119 3.39 -12.96 6.55
CA ARG A 119 3.84 -14.24 7.12
C ARG A 119 2.84 -14.80 8.13
N SER A 120 1.57 -14.49 7.95
CA SER A 120 0.49 -14.89 8.86
C SER A 120 0.22 -16.39 8.90
N GLY A 121 0.58 -17.13 7.88
CA GLY A 121 0.17 -18.50 7.64
C GLY A 121 -1.08 -18.61 6.76
N LEU A 122 -1.80 -17.53 6.52
CA LEU A 122 -2.88 -17.47 5.52
C LEU A 122 -2.30 -17.53 4.11
N GLY A 123 -3.05 -18.07 3.16
CA GLY A 123 -2.62 -18.19 1.77
C GLY A 123 -2.67 -16.86 1.00
N LEU A 124 -2.04 -16.86 -0.17
CA LEU A 124 -2.06 -15.73 -1.11
C LEU A 124 -3.50 -15.25 -1.37
N GLY A 125 -3.78 -13.98 -1.08
CA GLY A 125 -5.10 -13.36 -1.31
C GLY A 125 -6.22 -13.92 -0.43
N ALA A 126 -5.89 -14.55 0.70
CA ALA A 126 -6.88 -15.08 1.61
C ALA A 126 -7.86 -13.99 2.06
N GLY A 127 -9.16 -14.23 1.85
CA GLY A 127 -10.23 -13.31 2.22
C GLY A 127 -10.43 -12.11 1.28
N ASP A 128 -9.73 -12.02 0.15
CA ASP A 128 -9.85 -10.90 -0.80
C ASP A 128 -11.28 -10.68 -1.30
N LEU A 129 -12.15 -11.69 -1.26
CA LEU A 129 -13.57 -11.53 -1.58
C LEU A 129 -14.34 -10.63 -0.60
N MET A 130 -13.77 -10.29 0.56
CA MET A 130 -14.32 -9.28 1.46
C MET A 130 -14.02 -7.83 1.01
N ILE A 131 -13.13 -7.65 0.03
CA ILE A 131 -12.74 -6.33 -0.49
C ILE A 131 -12.95 -6.20 -2.00
N TRP A 132 -13.17 -7.29 -2.73
CA TRP A 132 -13.47 -7.32 -4.15
C TRP A 132 -14.60 -8.31 -4.47
N PRO A 133 -15.42 -8.05 -5.51
CA PRO A 133 -15.45 -6.83 -6.34
C PRO A 133 -15.97 -5.61 -5.58
N ASP A 134 -15.82 -4.43 -6.18
CA ASP A 134 -16.40 -3.19 -5.66
C ASP A 134 -17.89 -3.36 -5.38
N GLY A 135 -18.37 -2.74 -4.29
CA GLY A 135 -19.76 -2.89 -3.82
C GLY A 135 -19.91 -3.94 -2.70
N SER A 136 -18.82 -4.51 -2.22
CA SER A 136 -18.82 -5.26 -0.97
C SER A 136 -19.23 -4.37 0.20
N ASP A 137 -20.17 -4.84 1.03
CA ASP A 137 -20.60 -4.12 2.24
C ASP A 137 -19.68 -4.32 3.44
N PHE A 138 -18.63 -5.13 3.30
CA PHE A 138 -17.65 -5.39 4.36
C PHE A 138 -16.85 -4.14 4.73
N LYS A 139 -16.77 -3.88 6.02
CA LYS A 139 -15.99 -2.79 6.63
C LYS A 139 -14.77 -3.37 7.36
N ALA A 140 -13.83 -2.52 7.74
CA ALA A 140 -12.65 -2.95 8.52
C ALA A 140 -13.02 -3.79 9.76
N LYS A 141 -14.11 -3.43 10.45
CA LYS A 141 -14.63 -4.20 11.58
C LYS A 141 -14.98 -5.64 11.19
N ASP A 142 -15.67 -5.82 10.07
CA ASP A 142 -16.11 -7.14 9.61
C ASP A 142 -14.89 -8.00 9.22
N ILE A 143 -13.86 -7.38 8.63
CA ILE A 143 -12.60 -8.05 8.32
C ILE A 143 -11.89 -8.53 9.59
N ILE A 144 -11.80 -7.68 10.62
CA ILE A 144 -11.20 -8.02 11.91
C ILE A 144 -11.93 -9.19 12.57
N GLU A 145 -13.25 -9.21 12.51
CA GLU A 145 -14.09 -10.24 13.10
C GLU A 145 -14.06 -11.56 12.31
N ASN A 146 -13.88 -11.50 10.97
CA ASN A 146 -14.00 -12.67 10.10
C ASN A 146 -12.67 -13.31 9.69
N ILE A 147 -11.54 -12.63 9.84
CA ILE A 147 -10.23 -13.19 9.47
C ILE A 147 -9.93 -14.50 10.22
N GLN A 148 -10.48 -14.69 11.41
CA GLN A 148 -10.33 -15.91 12.21
C GLN A 148 -10.88 -17.18 11.54
N TYR A 149 -11.81 -17.05 10.59
CA TYR A 149 -12.44 -18.17 9.90
C TYR A 149 -11.67 -18.61 8.64
N LEU A 150 -10.65 -17.83 8.25
CA LEU A 150 -9.78 -18.19 7.14
C LEU A 150 -8.85 -19.33 7.54
N LYS A 151 -8.70 -20.31 6.65
CA LYS A 151 -7.87 -21.49 6.92
C LYS A 151 -6.39 -21.19 6.61
N PRO A 152 -5.47 -21.52 7.51
CA PRO A 152 -4.05 -21.41 7.22
C PRO A 152 -3.63 -22.46 6.17
N VAL A 153 -2.64 -22.11 5.36
CA VAL A 153 -1.99 -22.99 4.38
C VAL A 153 -0.53 -23.27 4.73
N SER A 154 0.00 -22.57 5.74
CA SER A 154 1.36 -22.76 6.24
C SER A 154 1.44 -22.41 7.73
N GLY A 155 2.56 -22.74 8.37
CA GLY A 155 2.80 -22.32 9.75
C GLY A 155 2.99 -20.80 9.90
N PHE A 156 2.59 -20.27 11.03
CA PHE A 156 2.80 -18.85 11.37
C PHE A 156 4.28 -18.48 11.28
N ARG A 157 4.59 -17.40 10.59
CA ARG A 157 5.93 -16.86 10.31
C ARG A 157 6.86 -17.75 9.47
N THR A 158 6.38 -18.85 8.88
CA THR A 158 7.23 -19.80 8.16
C THR A 158 7.35 -19.51 6.66
N LYS A 159 6.32 -18.89 6.05
CA LYS A 159 6.24 -18.66 4.61
C LYS A 159 5.69 -17.27 4.32
N TYR A 160 6.15 -16.68 3.22
CA TYR A 160 5.57 -15.47 2.65
C TYR A 160 4.39 -15.82 1.76
N ASP A 161 3.22 -15.30 2.08
CA ASP A 161 2.02 -15.32 1.24
C ASP A 161 1.33 -13.96 1.34
N TYR A 162 1.22 -13.26 0.22
CA TYR A 162 0.71 -11.89 0.16
C TYR A 162 -0.76 -11.82 0.61
N ASP A 163 -1.05 -10.97 1.58
CA ASP A 163 -2.37 -10.82 2.20
C ASP A 163 -2.75 -9.33 2.31
N ASN A 164 -3.92 -8.98 1.77
CA ASN A 164 -4.42 -7.61 1.79
C ASN A 164 -5.13 -7.26 3.10
N LEU A 165 -5.82 -8.22 3.72
CA LEU A 165 -6.65 -7.97 4.90
C LEU A 165 -5.82 -7.49 6.08
N LEU A 166 -4.61 -8.00 6.25
CA LEU A 166 -3.72 -7.61 7.35
C LEU A 166 -3.33 -6.12 7.27
N TYR A 167 -3.22 -5.56 6.08
CA TYR A 167 -2.96 -4.13 5.90
C TYR A 167 -4.18 -3.26 6.21
N ILE A 168 -5.40 -3.77 6.02
CA ILE A 168 -6.63 -3.10 6.47
C ILE A 168 -6.66 -3.08 8.00
N ILE A 169 -6.33 -4.22 8.64
CA ILE A 169 -6.21 -4.31 10.10
C ILE A 169 -5.12 -3.37 10.64
N ALA A 170 -3.98 -3.26 9.93
CA ALA A 170 -2.93 -2.30 10.26
C ALA A 170 -3.44 -0.85 10.22
N GLY A 171 -4.26 -0.51 9.24
CA GLY A 171 -4.95 0.80 9.16
C GLY A 171 -5.87 1.06 10.35
N GLU A 172 -6.56 0.04 10.84
CA GLU A 172 -7.40 0.18 12.04
C GLU A 172 -6.55 0.34 13.32
N VAL A 173 -5.36 -0.26 13.40
CA VAL A 173 -4.41 0.04 14.48
C VAL A 173 -3.99 1.51 14.46
N VAL A 174 -3.70 2.07 13.28
CA VAL A 174 -3.43 3.52 13.14
C VAL A 174 -4.58 4.33 13.70
N HIS A 175 -5.82 3.99 13.34
CA HIS A 175 -7.01 4.67 13.84
C HIS A 175 -7.12 4.61 15.37
N ARG A 176 -7.00 3.42 15.96
CA ARG A 176 -7.12 3.22 17.42
C ARG A 176 -6.08 3.96 18.24
N VAL A 177 -4.88 4.05 17.72
CA VAL A 177 -3.74 4.67 18.44
C VAL A 177 -3.72 6.18 18.24
N SER A 178 -4.05 6.67 17.06
CA SER A 178 -3.99 8.11 16.73
C SER A 178 -5.28 8.87 17.03
N GLY A 179 -6.42 8.18 17.07
CA GLY A 179 -7.76 8.80 17.10
C GLY A 179 -8.21 9.35 15.76
N GLN A 180 -7.42 9.23 14.70
CA GLN A 180 -7.74 9.63 13.33
C GLN A 180 -8.02 8.40 12.46
N THR A 181 -8.97 8.48 11.54
CA THR A 181 -9.10 7.44 10.51
C THR A 181 -7.81 7.32 9.72
N TRP A 182 -7.58 6.19 9.04
CA TRP A 182 -6.39 6.01 8.20
C TRP A 182 -6.27 7.12 7.14
N ASN A 183 -7.38 7.52 6.52
CA ASN A 183 -7.40 8.59 5.52
C ASN A 183 -7.00 9.94 6.12
N GLU A 184 -7.58 10.31 7.26
CA GLU A 184 -7.24 11.56 7.97
C GLU A 184 -5.78 11.57 8.41
N PHE A 185 -5.26 10.43 8.88
CA PHE A 185 -3.86 10.33 9.29
C PHE A 185 -2.91 10.51 8.10
N VAL A 186 -3.17 9.82 6.98
CA VAL A 186 -2.37 9.97 5.76
C VAL A 186 -2.45 11.38 5.20
N GLU A 187 -3.64 11.98 5.16
CA GLU A 187 -3.81 13.37 4.72
C GLU A 187 -2.99 14.33 5.57
N THR A 188 -3.12 14.25 6.90
CA THR A 188 -2.48 15.21 7.81
C THR A 188 -0.98 15.01 7.96
N ARG A 189 -0.50 13.77 7.85
CA ARG A 189 0.91 13.44 8.12
C ARG A 189 1.78 13.34 6.88
N PHE A 190 1.19 13.14 5.70
CA PHE A 190 1.92 13.01 4.43
C PHE A 190 1.48 14.05 3.41
N PHE A 191 0.22 14.08 3.00
CA PHE A 191 -0.19 14.88 1.86
C PHE A 191 -0.15 16.39 2.18
N SER A 192 -0.77 16.83 3.26
CA SER A 192 -0.78 18.24 3.62
C SER A 192 0.63 18.84 3.85
N PRO A 193 1.58 18.14 4.51
CA PRO A 193 2.94 18.65 4.65
C PRO A 193 3.77 18.67 3.36
N LEU A 194 3.42 17.81 2.39
CA LEU A 194 4.18 17.70 1.13
C LEU A 194 3.61 18.57 0.00
N GLY A 195 2.39 19.06 0.11
CA GLY A 195 1.71 19.92 -0.88
C GLY A 195 0.89 19.11 -1.84
#